data_fad5c03ff02cf661c077058c4665ab1e
#
_entry.id   fad5c03ff02cf661c077058c4665ab1e
#
_cell.length_a   1.000
_cell.length_b   1.000
_cell.length_c   1.000
_cell.angle_alpha   90.00
_cell.angle_beta   90.00
_cell.angle_gamma   90.00
#
_symmetry.space_group_name_H-M   'P 1'
#
loop_
_entity.id
_entity.type
_entity.pdbx_description
1 polymer ?
#
loop_
_entity_poly.entity_id
_entity_poly.type
_entity_poly.pdbx_seq_one_letter_code
_entity_poly.pdbx_strand_id
1 'polypeptide(L)'
;MVKIHLEAINMKYRKDKYGNELSVLGYGCMRFPKKHGKIVMDIAEELLCRAVDQGINYFDTAYIYQGSEAALGEIFEKNNLRSRINIATKLPHYLIKSPQGLDKLFAEELRRLRTDYIDYYLMHMLNDIEAWQRLQDMGIEQWIAEKKAAGAIRQVGFSYHGNSDMFCRILDAYDWDFCQVQYNYLDEHSQAGRRGVEYAHSKGIPVIIMEPLRGGKLVGQLPEKARKIIADYPVQRTPAEWGLRWLWDQKEVTVVLSGMGSDFMLEENLRIAAESEVGQIPAEERDLYAQLVRAINENVKVGCTACGYCQPCPMGVDIPGAFAAYNRWHGEDKKNAFMDYLKCTTFRKNSTGAGNCIGCGKCEKHCPQNISIRQELKEVQKTLETPLYRVIKKGAGWFVHF
;
A
#
# COMPACT_ATOMS: atom_id res chain seq x y z
N MET A 1 33.08 13.37 -3.37
CA MET A 1 31.75 13.18 -2.76
C MET A 1 31.82 13.76 -1.34
N VAL A 2 31.13 14.85 -1.09
CA VAL A 2 31.04 15.44 0.25
C VAL A 2 30.10 14.55 1.05
N LYS A 3 30.62 13.81 2.03
CA LYS A 3 29.80 13.15 3.05
C LYS A 3 29.16 14.28 3.88
N ILE A 4 27.90 14.56 3.60
CA ILE A 4 27.08 15.38 4.50
C ILE A 4 26.90 14.51 5.75
N HIS A 5 27.60 14.82 6.83
CA HIS A 5 27.30 14.28 8.15
C HIS A 5 25.95 14.87 8.56
N LEU A 6 24.88 14.11 8.33
CA LEU A 6 23.61 14.39 8.99
C LEU A 6 23.82 14.25 10.50
N GLU A 7 23.50 15.28 11.25
CA GLU A 7 23.35 15.15 12.70
C GLU A 7 22.38 13.98 12.99
N ALA A 8 22.67 13.23 14.06
CA ALA A 8 21.84 12.08 14.41
C ALA A 8 20.40 12.54 14.65
N ILE A 9 19.48 12.04 13.84
CA ILE A 9 18.06 12.34 13.95
C ILE A 9 17.52 11.61 15.20
N ASN A 10 16.78 12.33 16.03
CA ASN A 10 16.12 11.73 17.20
C ASN A 10 14.85 10.99 16.73
N MET A 11 15.01 9.76 16.20
CA MET A 11 13.89 8.93 15.77
C MET A 11 12.94 8.67 16.94
N LYS A 12 11.63 8.78 16.67
CA LYS A 12 10.59 8.46 17.64
C LYS A 12 10.12 7.02 17.48
N TYR A 13 9.71 6.45 18.61
CA TYR A 13 9.28 5.06 18.67
C TYR A 13 7.89 4.96 19.32
N ARG A 14 7.12 3.96 18.88
CA ARG A 14 5.86 3.55 19.50
C ARG A 14 5.92 2.06 19.82
N LYS A 15 5.20 1.64 20.84
CA LYS A 15 5.26 0.25 21.32
C LYS A 15 4.29 -0.63 20.55
N ASP A 16 4.73 -1.85 20.25
CA ASP A 16 3.86 -2.92 19.79
C ASP A 16 3.06 -3.56 20.95
N LYS A 17 2.30 -4.63 20.68
CA LYS A 17 1.47 -5.35 21.65
C LYS A 17 2.27 -5.89 22.86
N TYR A 18 3.56 -6.15 22.67
CA TYR A 18 4.44 -6.74 23.69
C TYR A 18 5.44 -5.74 24.29
N GLY A 19 5.30 -4.46 23.92
CA GLY A 19 6.15 -3.39 24.45
C GLY A 19 7.47 -3.19 23.70
N ASN A 20 7.69 -3.86 22.57
CA ASN A 20 8.85 -3.62 21.72
C ASN A 20 8.73 -2.26 21.04
N GLU A 21 9.82 -1.52 20.99
CA GLU A 21 9.86 -0.20 20.37
C GLU A 21 10.04 -0.31 18.86
N LEU A 22 9.05 0.23 18.12
CA LEU A 22 9.07 0.35 16.66
C LEU A 22 9.23 1.81 16.26
N SER A 23 10.14 2.09 15.33
CA SER A 23 10.25 3.43 14.75
C SER A 23 8.92 3.85 14.11
N VAL A 24 8.47 5.08 14.38
CA VAL A 24 7.21 5.59 13.82
C VAL A 24 7.22 5.63 12.29
N LEU A 25 8.41 5.74 11.69
CA LEU A 25 8.67 5.58 10.26
C LEU A 25 9.20 4.18 9.99
N GLY A 26 8.48 3.41 9.15
CA GLY A 26 8.91 2.14 8.62
C GLY A 26 9.34 2.25 7.16
N TYR A 27 10.26 1.39 6.74
CA TYR A 27 10.72 1.34 5.35
C TYR A 27 9.90 0.35 4.53
N GLY A 28 9.12 0.86 3.57
CA GLY A 28 8.34 0.04 2.61
C GLY A 28 9.21 -0.42 1.44
N CYS A 29 9.54 -1.70 1.38
CA CYS A 29 10.50 -2.27 0.43
C CYS A 29 9.88 -2.72 -0.91
N MET A 30 8.63 -2.37 -1.19
CA MET A 30 7.99 -2.68 -2.48
C MET A 30 8.58 -1.88 -3.65
N ARG A 31 9.10 -0.68 -3.40
CA ARG A 31 9.45 0.33 -4.42
C ARG A 31 10.92 0.71 -4.43
N PHE A 32 11.80 -0.28 -4.35
CA PHE A 32 13.22 -0.04 -4.56
C PHE A 32 13.51 0.61 -5.92
N PRO A 33 14.53 1.46 -6.04
CA PRO A 33 14.99 1.98 -7.32
C PRO A 33 15.30 0.84 -8.28
N LYS A 34 14.76 0.93 -9.50
CA LYS A 34 14.92 -0.12 -10.52
C LYS A 34 15.50 0.45 -11.81
N LYS A 35 16.40 -0.31 -12.43
CA LYS A 35 16.90 -0.05 -13.78
C LYS A 35 16.69 -1.32 -14.63
N HIS A 36 16.03 -1.17 -15.76
CA HIS A 36 15.63 -2.31 -16.62
C HIS A 36 14.88 -3.43 -15.87
N GLY A 37 13.98 -3.05 -14.95
CA GLY A 37 13.17 -3.98 -14.15
C GLY A 37 13.89 -4.66 -12.98
N LYS A 38 15.20 -4.47 -12.82
CA LYS A 38 16.00 -5.00 -11.71
C LYS A 38 16.25 -3.94 -10.65
N ILE A 39 16.28 -4.33 -9.39
CA ILE A 39 16.64 -3.46 -8.26
C ILE A 39 18.09 -3.00 -8.43
N VAL A 40 18.35 -1.71 -8.26
CA VAL A 40 19.70 -1.13 -8.26
C VAL A 40 20.27 -1.33 -6.86
N MET A 41 21.02 -2.43 -6.67
CA MET A 41 21.46 -2.91 -5.35
C MET A 41 22.28 -1.89 -4.59
N ASP A 42 23.23 -1.20 -5.24
CA ASP A 42 24.09 -0.22 -4.59
C ASP A 42 23.28 0.95 -3.98
N ILE A 43 22.27 1.45 -4.71
CA ILE A 43 21.39 2.50 -4.21
C ILE A 43 20.49 1.98 -3.08
N ALA A 44 19.94 0.78 -3.24
CA ALA A 44 19.11 0.16 -2.22
C ALA A 44 19.90 -0.09 -0.93
N GLU A 45 21.13 -0.56 -1.02
CA GLU A 45 22.03 -0.79 0.11
C GLU A 45 22.35 0.53 0.84
N GLU A 46 22.73 1.56 0.11
CA GLU A 46 23.03 2.88 0.70
C GLU A 46 21.83 3.44 1.47
N LEU A 47 20.64 3.42 0.86
CA LEU A 47 19.42 3.92 1.49
C LEU A 47 19.01 3.10 2.73
N LEU A 48 19.11 1.77 2.66
CA LEU A 48 18.74 0.89 3.78
C LEU A 48 19.72 1.03 4.95
N CYS A 49 21.03 1.05 4.70
CA CYS A 49 22.03 1.22 5.74
C CYS A 49 21.85 2.58 6.45
N ARG A 50 21.67 3.67 5.68
CA ARG A 50 21.36 4.98 6.25
C ARG A 50 20.08 5.01 7.05
N ALA A 51 19.03 4.36 6.58
CA ALA A 51 17.76 4.24 7.30
C ALA A 51 17.94 3.56 8.67
N VAL A 52 18.70 2.46 8.73
CA VAL A 52 19.03 1.76 9.99
C VAL A 52 19.88 2.65 10.90
N ASP A 53 20.88 3.32 10.36
CA ASP A 53 21.78 4.20 11.16
C ASP A 53 21.05 5.42 11.71
N GLN A 54 19.97 5.87 11.05
CA GLN A 54 19.07 6.93 11.52
C GLN A 54 17.91 6.43 12.40
N GLY A 55 17.93 5.16 12.80
CA GLY A 55 17.01 4.60 13.79
C GLY A 55 15.74 3.97 13.22
N ILE A 56 15.58 3.85 11.90
CA ILE A 56 14.48 3.04 11.34
C ILE A 56 14.76 1.57 11.65
N ASN A 57 13.82 0.92 12.32
CA ASN A 57 13.95 -0.48 12.72
C ASN A 57 12.81 -1.39 12.23
N TYR A 58 11.91 -0.92 11.36
CA TYR A 58 10.83 -1.71 10.78
C TYR A 58 10.90 -1.69 9.25
N PHE A 59 11.09 -2.86 8.62
CA PHE A 59 11.28 -3.04 7.18
C PHE A 59 10.21 -3.98 6.63
N ASP A 60 9.33 -3.46 5.77
CA ASP A 60 8.18 -4.17 5.23
C ASP A 60 8.42 -4.65 3.81
N THR A 61 8.30 -5.96 3.59
CA THR A 61 8.33 -6.60 2.28
C THR A 61 7.18 -7.59 2.10
N ALA A 62 7.20 -8.41 1.07
CA ALA A 62 6.27 -9.51 0.84
C ALA A 62 6.83 -10.50 -0.18
N TYR A 63 6.40 -11.77 -0.07
CA TYR A 63 6.75 -12.84 -1.01
C TYR A 63 6.57 -12.44 -2.48
N ILE A 64 5.49 -11.70 -2.79
CA ILE A 64 5.15 -11.31 -4.17
C ILE A 64 5.86 -10.05 -4.66
N TYR A 65 6.59 -9.33 -3.81
CA TYR A 65 7.35 -8.15 -4.23
C TYR A 65 8.63 -8.60 -4.94
N GLN A 66 8.58 -8.57 -6.26
CA GLN A 66 9.63 -9.15 -7.12
C GLN A 66 11.04 -8.69 -6.74
N GLY A 67 11.85 -9.60 -6.23
CA GLY A 67 13.25 -9.41 -5.85
C GLY A 67 13.45 -8.71 -4.49
N SER A 68 12.39 -8.22 -3.83
CA SER A 68 12.51 -7.41 -2.61
C SER A 68 13.08 -8.22 -1.43
N GLU A 69 12.52 -9.40 -1.14
CA GLU A 69 13.03 -10.24 -0.05
C GLU A 69 14.50 -10.63 -0.24
N ALA A 70 14.88 -11.00 -1.48
CA ALA A 70 16.26 -11.37 -1.78
C ALA A 70 17.24 -10.19 -1.64
N ALA A 71 16.82 -8.99 -2.07
CA ALA A 71 17.63 -7.78 -1.90
C ALA A 71 17.81 -7.42 -0.42
N LEU A 72 16.73 -7.48 0.37
CA LEU A 72 16.82 -7.26 1.82
C LEU A 72 17.74 -8.25 2.50
N GLY A 73 17.56 -9.55 2.22
CA GLY A 73 18.39 -10.60 2.78
C GLY A 73 19.88 -10.42 2.49
N GLU A 74 20.21 -10.09 1.23
CA GLU A 74 21.60 -9.85 0.81
C GLU A 74 22.20 -8.63 1.50
N ILE A 75 21.48 -7.50 1.54
CA ILE A 75 21.96 -6.25 2.11
C ILE A 75 22.15 -6.40 3.62
N PHE A 76 21.16 -6.97 4.33
CA PHE A 76 21.21 -7.07 5.78
C PHE A 76 22.24 -8.09 6.27
N GLU A 77 22.43 -9.21 5.55
CA GLU A 77 23.51 -10.16 5.85
C GLU A 77 24.89 -9.53 5.63
N LYS A 78 25.11 -8.94 4.45
CA LYS A 78 26.38 -8.27 4.08
C LYS A 78 26.83 -7.22 5.08
N ASN A 79 25.87 -6.46 5.64
CA ASN A 79 26.12 -5.34 6.56
C ASN A 79 25.92 -5.69 8.04
N ASN A 80 25.66 -6.96 8.38
CA ASN A 80 25.42 -7.44 9.75
C ASN A 80 24.31 -6.68 10.48
N LEU A 81 23.20 -6.35 9.78
CA LEU A 81 22.14 -5.49 10.32
C LEU A 81 20.98 -6.28 10.96
N ARG A 82 20.91 -7.61 10.80
CA ARG A 82 19.74 -8.42 11.20
C ARG A 82 19.29 -8.21 12.65
N SER A 83 20.22 -8.05 13.58
CA SER A 83 19.91 -7.85 15.02
C SER A 83 19.42 -6.44 15.37
N ARG A 84 19.55 -5.47 14.47
CA ARG A 84 19.16 -4.06 14.66
C ARG A 84 17.79 -3.73 14.10
N ILE A 85 17.15 -4.68 13.42
CA ILE A 85 15.96 -4.44 12.61
C ILE A 85 14.86 -5.47 12.88
N ASN A 86 13.64 -5.09 12.53
CA ASN A 86 12.50 -5.98 12.46
C ASN A 86 12.09 -6.14 10.99
N ILE A 87 12.02 -7.39 10.52
CA ILE A 87 11.57 -7.72 9.16
C ILE A 87 10.09 -8.10 9.23
N ALA A 88 9.29 -7.42 8.42
CA ALA A 88 7.91 -7.79 8.13
C ALA A 88 7.82 -8.36 6.72
N THR A 89 7.33 -9.60 6.58
CA THR A 89 6.98 -10.20 5.28
C THR A 89 5.62 -10.88 5.33
N LYS A 90 5.11 -11.32 4.17
CA LYS A 90 3.70 -11.64 4.04
C LYS A 90 3.48 -12.94 3.27
N LEU A 91 2.79 -13.89 3.93
CA LEU A 91 2.33 -15.14 3.35
C LEU A 91 1.24 -14.90 2.32
N PRO A 92 1.45 -15.19 1.04
CA PRO A 92 0.41 -15.11 0.02
C PRO A 92 -0.56 -16.31 0.14
N HIS A 93 -1.39 -16.28 1.17
CA HIS A 93 -2.28 -17.40 1.56
C HIS A 93 -3.18 -17.89 0.42
N TYR A 94 -3.50 -17.04 -0.54
CA TYR A 94 -4.28 -17.37 -1.74
C TYR A 94 -3.54 -18.28 -2.74
N LEU A 95 -2.22 -18.45 -2.59
CA LEU A 95 -1.42 -19.41 -3.36
C LEU A 95 -1.36 -20.80 -2.68
N ILE A 96 -1.81 -20.91 -1.44
CA ILE A 96 -1.73 -22.13 -0.64
C ILE A 96 -2.93 -23.02 -0.94
N LYS A 97 -2.63 -24.27 -1.31
CA LYS A 97 -3.65 -25.29 -1.66
C LYS A 97 -3.67 -26.47 -0.69
N SER A 98 -2.67 -26.59 0.16
CA SER A 98 -2.56 -27.67 1.15
C SER A 98 -1.72 -27.20 2.35
N PRO A 99 -1.82 -27.87 3.53
CA PRO A 99 -1.00 -27.53 4.70
C PRO A 99 0.50 -27.48 4.42
N GLN A 100 1.03 -28.39 3.59
CA GLN A 100 2.46 -28.43 3.21
C GLN A 100 2.89 -27.18 2.44
N GLY A 101 1.94 -26.48 1.81
CA GLY A 101 2.20 -25.19 1.14
C GLY A 101 2.61 -24.09 2.09
N LEU A 102 2.16 -24.12 3.35
CA LEU A 102 2.54 -23.18 4.40
C LEU A 102 4.06 -23.23 4.64
N ASP A 103 4.57 -24.43 4.95
CA ASP A 103 6.01 -24.64 5.21
C ASP A 103 6.86 -24.33 4.00
N LYS A 104 6.41 -24.73 2.80
CA LYS A 104 7.14 -24.49 1.55
C LYS A 104 7.33 -22.99 1.28
N LEU A 105 6.28 -22.19 1.41
CA LEU A 105 6.36 -20.74 1.18
C LEU A 105 7.18 -20.06 2.28
N PHE A 106 6.94 -20.41 3.54
CA PHE A 106 7.69 -19.86 4.67
C PHE A 106 9.19 -20.15 4.57
N ALA A 107 9.57 -21.39 4.25
CA ALA A 107 10.97 -21.76 4.03
C ALA A 107 11.62 -20.97 2.87
N GLU A 108 10.88 -20.70 1.81
CA GLU A 108 11.38 -19.89 0.70
C GLU A 108 11.54 -18.40 1.10
N GLU A 109 10.65 -17.86 1.90
CA GLU A 109 10.79 -16.49 2.45
C GLU A 109 12.03 -16.36 3.34
N LEU A 110 12.23 -17.31 4.27
CA LEU A 110 13.44 -17.36 5.11
C LEU A 110 14.71 -17.46 4.26
N ARG A 111 14.70 -18.32 3.25
CA ARG A 111 15.83 -18.48 2.33
C ARG A 111 16.16 -17.19 1.57
N ARG A 112 15.15 -16.48 1.05
CA ARG A 112 15.33 -15.20 0.35
C ARG A 112 15.85 -14.11 1.28
N LEU A 113 15.27 -14.03 2.47
CA LEU A 113 15.62 -13.05 3.50
C LEU A 113 16.93 -13.39 4.23
N ARG A 114 17.54 -14.59 3.97
CA ARG A 114 18.78 -15.08 4.59
C ARG A 114 18.74 -14.98 6.13
N THR A 115 17.63 -15.46 6.71
CA THR A 115 17.39 -15.41 8.17
C THR A 115 16.63 -16.64 8.61
N ASP A 116 16.71 -16.97 9.90
CA ASP A 116 16.05 -18.12 10.52
C ASP A 116 14.72 -17.74 11.14
N TYR A 117 14.39 -16.45 11.21
CA TYR A 117 13.15 -15.97 11.82
C TYR A 117 12.62 -14.69 11.18
N ILE A 118 11.30 -14.50 11.30
CA ILE A 118 10.57 -13.29 10.89
C ILE A 118 10.02 -12.61 12.13
N ASP A 119 10.20 -11.29 12.24
CA ASP A 119 9.71 -10.53 13.39
C ASP A 119 8.20 -10.28 13.29
N TYR A 120 7.70 -9.90 12.11
CA TYR A 120 6.30 -9.55 11.85
C TYR A 120 5.79 -10.31 10.62
N TYR A 121 5.03 -11.38 10.82
CA TYR A 121 4.54 -12.22 9.73
C TYR A 121 3.06 -11.96 9.45
N LEU A 122 2.71 -11.62 8.22
CA LEU A 122 1.35 -11.23 7.88
C LEU A 122 0.66 -12.24 6.97
N MET A 123 -0.62 -12.51 7.22
CA MET A 123 -1.51 -13.07 6.20
C MET A 123 -1.74 -11.99 5.15
N HIS A 124 -1.21 -12.19 3.93
CA HIS A 124 -1.22 -11.17 2.88
C HIS A 124 -2.60 -10.99 2.27
N MET A 125 -3.15 -9.77 2.37
CA MET A 125 -4.46 -9.44 1.80
C MET A 125 -5.58 -10.37 2.34
N LEU A 126 -5.64 -10.56 3.64
CA LEU A 126 -6.71 -11.32 4.28
C LEU A 126 -7.98 -10.45 4.32
N ASN A 127 -8.79 -10.50 3.27
CA ASN A 127 -9.84 -9.52 3.00
C ASN A 127 -11.25 -10.01 3.31
N ASP A 128 -11.43 -11.29 3.63
CA ASP A 128 -12.70 -11.87 4.03
C ASP A 128 -12.51 -12.97 5.09
N ILE A 129 -13.58 -13.21 5.83
CA ILE A 129 -13.58 -14.20 6.92
C ILE A 129 -13.54 -15.63 6.37
N GLU A 130 -14.06 -15.85 5.18
CA GLU A 130 -14.07 -17.14 4.52
C GLU A 130 -12.64 -17.59 4.16
N ALA A 131 -11.78 -16.63 3.79
CA ALA A 131 -10.35 -16.90 3.57
C ALA A 131 -9.64 -17.32 4.87
N TRP A 132 -9.96 -16.68 5.99
CA TRP A 132 -9.45 -17.10 7.30
C TRP A 132 -9.96 -18.48 7.69
N GLN A 133 -11.25 -18.75 7.53
CA GLN A 133 -11.87 -20.05 7.79
C GLN A 133 -11.20 -21.18 7.00
N ARG A 134 -10.95 -20.93 5.71
CA ARG A 134 -10.21 -21.90 4.86
C ARG A 134 -8.79 -22.17 5.39
N LEU A 135 -8.11 -21.16 5.93
CA LEU A 135 -6.80 -21.35 6.55
C LEU A 135 -6.90 -22.13 7.87
N GLN A 136 -7.93 -21.88 8.67
CA GLN A 136 -8.22 -22.65 9.89
C GLN A 136 -8.46 -24.12 9.57
N ASP A 137 -9.23 -24.44 8.53
CA ASP A 137 -9.46 -25.82 8.05
C ASP A 137 -8.16 -26.49 7.59
N MET A 138 -7.14 -25.72 7.20
CA MET A 138 -5.79 -26.21 6.86
C MET A 138 -4.86 -26.31 8.09
N GLY A 139 -5.33 -25.96 9.29
CA GLY A 139 -4.53 -26.02 10.51
C GLY A 139 -3.59 -24.84 10.73
N ILE A 140 -3.87 -23.65 10.15
CA ILE A 140 -3.01 -22.46 10.24
C ILE A 140 -2.73 -22.03 11.68
N GLU A 141 -3.70 -22.14 12.59
CA GLU A 141 -3.51 -21.71 14.00
C GLU A 141 -2.49 -22.58 14.72
N GLN A 142 -2.56 -23.89 14.53
CA GLN A 142 -1.57 -24.81 15.07
C GLN A 142 -0.19 -24.54 14.44
N TRP A 143 -0.14 -24.37 13.14
CA TRP A 143 1.10 -24.04 12.41
C TRP A 143 1.73 -22.74 12.95
N ILE A 144 0.94 -21.68 13.16
CA ILE A 144 1.41 -20.42 13.76
C ILE A 144 1.98 -20.68 15.16
N ALA A 145 1.26 -21.43 16.01
CA ALA A 145 1.70 -21.74 17.35
C ALA A 145 3.04 -22.50 17.37
N GLU A 146 3.21 -23.48 16.48
CA GLU A 146 4.44 -24.23 16.30
C GLU A 146 5.61 -23.32 15.86
N LYS A 147 5.39 -22.42 14.88
CA LYS A 147 6.42 -21.49 14.40
C LYS A 147 6.79 -20.44 15.47
N LYS A 148 5.83 -19.95 16.25
CA LYS A 148 6.09 -19.07 17.40
C LYS A 148 6.88 -19.81 18.48
N ALA A 149 6.49 -21.02 18.84
CA ALA A 149 7.20 -21.82 19.83
C ALA A 149 8.66 -22.15 19.42
N ALA A 150 8.89 -22.36 18.12
CA ALA A 150 10.23 -22.57 17.57
C ALA A 150 11.04 -21.26 17.43
N GLY A 151 10.46 -20.09 17.71
CA GLY A 151 11.11 -18.79 17.54
C GLY A 151 11.26 -18.34 16.07
N ALA A 152 10.68 -19.09 15.12
CA ALA A 152 10.77 -18.78 13.69
C ALA A 152 9.85 -17.63 13.27
N ILE A 153 8.77 -17.39 14.00
CA ILE A 153 7.88 -16.23 13.88
C ILE A 153 7.74 -15.58 15.25
N ARG A 154 7.96 -14.27 15.34
CA ARG A 154 7.78 -13.55 16.63
C ARG A 154 6.35 -13.06 16.80
N GLN A 155 5.81 -12.39 15.78
CA GLN A 155 4.47 -11.81 15.80
C GLN A 155 3.72 -12.12 14.51
N VAL A 156 2.40 -12.34 14.63
CA VAL A 156 1.52 -12.65 13.49
C VAL A 156 0.43 -11.61 13.35
N GLY A 157 0.25 -11.12 12.15
CA GLY A 157 -0.78 -10.16 11.79
C GLY A 157 -1.37 -10.44 10.41
N PHE A 158 -2.07 -9.46 9.90
CA PHE A 158 -2.62 -9.52 8.55
C PHE A 158 -2.59 -8.16 7.87
N SER A 159 -2.45 -8.14 6.54
CA SER A 159 -2.68 -6.95 5.73
C SER A 159 -4.08 -7.00 5.13
N TYR A 160 -4.72 -5.83 5.03
CA TYR A 160 -6.14 -5.73 4.73
C TYR A 160 -6.47 -4.61 3.73
N HIS A 161 -7.41 -4.91 2.82
CA HIS A 161 -7.91 -3.99 1.82
C HIS A 161 -9.45 -4.10 1.60
N GLY A 162 -10.21 -4.53 2.57
CA GLY A 162 -11.67 -4.63 2.49
C GLY A 162 -12.38 -3.47 3.21
N ASN A 163 -13.70 -3.58 3.42
CA ASN A 163 -14.48 -2.59 4.17
C ASN A 163 -14.30 -2.73 5.69
N SER A 164 -14.71 -1.70 6.44
CA SER A 164 -14.52 -1.64 7.90
C SER A 164 -15.28 -2.72 8.67
N ASP A 165 -16.45 -3.16 8.20
CA ASP A 165 -17.22 -4.21 8.90
C ASP A 165 -16.49 -5.56 8.82
N MET A 166 -16.00 -5.93 7.64
CA MET A 166 -15.23 -7.16 7.46
C MET A 166 -13.89 -7.09 8.19
N PHE A 167 -13.24 -5.92 8.22
CA PHE A 167 -12.03 -5.71 9.00
C PHE A 167 -12.24 -6.06 10.49
N CYS A 168 -13.30 -5.51 11.10
CA CYS A 168 -13.62 -5.81 12.50
C CYS A 168 -13.89 -7.31 12.73
N ARG A 169 -14.59 -7.97 11.80
CA ARG A 169 -14.86 -9.41 11.88
C ARG A 169 -13.57 -10.24 11.82
N ILE A 170 -12.63 -9.90 10.95
CA ILE A 170 -11.34 -10.58 10.85
C ILE A 170 -10.50 -10.32 12.11
N LEU A 171 -10.53 -9.07 12.60
CA LEU A 171 -9.80 -8.69 13.81
C LEU A 171 -10.30 -9.47 15.05
N ASP A 172 -11.60 -9.79 15.10
CA ASP A 172 -12.21 -10.58 16.18
C ASP A 172 -12.01 -12.10 16.04
N ALA A 173 -11.62 -12.57 14.86
CA ALA A 173 -11.56 -13.99 14.54
C ALA A 173 -10.31 -14.72 15.07
N TYR A 174 -9.28 -13.97 15.50
CA TYR A 174 -8.03 -14.52 16.03
C TYR A 174 -7.35 -13.52 16.95
N ASP A 175 -6.47 -13.98 17.85
CA ASP A 175 -5.66 -13.11 18.73
C ASP A 175 -4.45 -12.55 17.96
N TRP A 176 -4.71 -11.63 17.05
CA TRP A 176 -3.69 -10.98 16.24
C TRP A 176 -2.73 -10.13 17.07
N ASP A 177 -1.45 -10.18 16.73
CA ASP A 177 -0.43 -9.36 17.38
C ASP A 177 -0.38 -7.93 16.81
N PHE A 178 -0.77 -7.76 15.54
CA PHE A 178 -0.83 -6.46 14.85
C PHE A 178 -1.66 -6.56 13.57
N CYS A 179 -1.96 -5.41 12.95
CA CYS A 179 -2.59 -5.36 11.63
C CYS A 179 -1.96 -4.29 10.73
N GLN A 180 -2.10 -4.46 9.41
CA GLN A 180 -1.60 -3.51 8.41
C GLN A 180 -2.73 -3.08 7.49
N VAL A 181 -2.98 -1.77 7.39
CA VAL A 181 -4.09 -1.19 6.62
C VAL A 181 -3.65 -0.02 5.76
N GLN A 182 -4.33 0.19 4.64
CA GLN A 182 -4.21 1.44 3.90
C GLN A 182 -4.95 2.53 4.64
N TYR A 183 -4.27 3.66 4.89
CA TYR A 183 -4.88 4.80 5.56
C TYR A 183 -4.13 6.09 5.24
N ASN A 184 -4.87 7.18 4.96
CA ASN A 184 -4.35 8.51 4.70
C ASN A 184 -5.50 9.52 4.77
N TYR A 185 -5.21 10.83 4.75
CA TYR A 185 -6.21 11.88 4.92
C TYR A 185 -7.29 11.90 3.83
N LEU A 186 -7.02 11.36 2.64
CA LEU A 186 -8.00 11.27 1.55
C LEU A 186 -8.91 10.05 1.68
N ASP A 187 -8.37 8.93 2.19
CA ASP A 187 -9.06 7.65 2.33
C ASP A 187 -9.54 7.39 3.77
N GLU A 188 -9.72 8.44 4.57
CA GLU A 188 -10.06 8.35 5.99
C GLU A 188 -11.28 7.48 6.29
N HIS A 189 -12.25 7.47 5.38
CA HIS A 189 -13.49 6.69 5.51
C HIS A 189 -13.57 5.50 4.53
N SER A 190 -12.45 5.19 3.87
CA SER A 190 -12.35 4.10 2.90
C SER A 190 -11.65 2.89 3.49
N GLN A 191 -11.97 1.70 3.00
CA GLN A 191 -11.43 0.41 3.45
C GLN A 191 -11.65 0.18 4.96
N ALA A 192 -10.62 -0.20 5.74
CA ALA A 192 -10.71 -0.25 7.20
C ALA A 192 -11.09 1.13 7.77
N GLY A 193 -10.49 2.18 7.21
CA GLY A 193 -10.75 3.57 7.53
C GLY A 193 -10.50 3.91 9.00
N ARG A 194 -10.89 5.12 9.40
CA ARG A 194 -10.79 5.57 10.81
C ARG A 194 -11.44 4.58 11.77
N ARG A 195 -12.65 4.08 11.43
CA ARG A 195 -13.37 3.14 12.28
C ARG A 195 -12.55 1.87 12.55
N GLY A 196 -11.91 1.30 11.54
CA GLY A 196 -11.09 0.11 11.70
C GLY A 196 -9.82 0.39 12.52
N VAL A 197 -9.17 1.52 12.27
CA VAL A 197 -7.97 1.95 13.00
C VAL A 197 -8.28 2.14 14.49
N GLU A 198 -9.35 2.87 14.82
CA GLU A 198 -9.80 3.08 16.20
C GLU A 198 -10.22 1.77 16.86
N TYR A 199 -10.90 0.87 16.13
CA TYR A 199 -11.30 -0.43 16.63
C TYR A 199 -10.09 -1.31 16.97
N ALA A 200 -9.09 -1.39 16.11
CA ALA A 200 -7.85 -2.13 16.39
C ALA A 200 -7.14 -1.56 17.63
N HIS A 201 -7.01 -0.25 17.71
CA HIS A 201 -6.40 0.41 18.86
C HIS A 201 -7.16 0.14 20.16
N SER A 202 -8.49 0.15 20.14
CA SER A 202 -9.32 -0.15 21.32
C SER A 202 -9.11 -1.57 21.87
N LYS A 203 -8.65 -2.49 21.02
CA LYS A 203 -8.26 -3.86 21.37
C LYS A 203 -6.78 -4.02 21.75
N GLY A 204 -6.02 -2.93 21.77
CA GLY A 204 -4.57 -2.96 22.02
C GLY A 204 -3.78 -3.57 20.86
N ILE A 205 -4.33 -3.60 19.65
CA ILE A 205 -3.67 -4.15 18.46
C ILE A 205 -2.98 -3.02 17.70
N PRO A 206 -1.64 -3.06 17.57
CA PRO A 206 -0.86 -2.09 16.82
C PRO A 206 -1.28 -2.01 15.35
N VAL A 207 -1.39 -0.77 14.84
CA VAL A 207 -1.79 -0.51 13.46
C VAL A 207 -0.59 0.00 12.66
N ILE A 208 -0.23 -0.76 11.63
CA ILE A 208 0.80 -0.40 10.66
C ILE A 208 0.11 0.19 9.43
N ILE A 209 0.54 1.38 9.01
CA ILE A 209 -0.07 2.06 7.87
C ILE A 209 0.73 1.81 6.60
N MET A 210 0.07 1.27 5.57
CA MET A 210 0.58 1.20 4.20
C MET A 210 -0.10 2.25 3.31
N GLU A 211 0.53 2.61 2.21
CA GLU A 211 0.06 3.62 1.25
C GLU A 211 -0.29 5.00 1.87
N PRO A 212 0.53 5.53 2.77
CA PRO A 212 0.26 6.79 3.46
C PRO A 212 0.08 7.97 2.50
N LEU A 213 0.70 7.89 1.32
CA LEU A 213 0.67 8.92 0.28
C LEU A 213 0.08 8.40 -1.04
N ARG A 214 -0.75 7.35 -0.99
CA ARG A 214 -1.37 6.71 -2.18
C ARG A 214 -0.36 6.39 -3.28
N GLY A 215 0.79 5.83 -2.89
CA GLY A 215 1.85 5.51 -3.83
C GLY A 215 2.53 6.71 -4.46
N GLY A 216 2.53 7.86 -3.77
CA GLY A 216 3.10 9.13 -4.22
C GLY A 216 2.09 10.04 -4.94
N LYS A 217 0.84 9.61 -5.15
CA LYS A 217 -0.18 10.44 -5.82
C LYS A 217 -0.51 11.70 -5.01
N LEU A 218 -0.54 11.60 -3.68
CA LEU A 218 -0.75 12.76 -2.78
C LEU A 218 0.45 13.71 -2.72
N VAL A 219 1.54 13.43 -3.44
CA VAL A 219 2.72 14.30 -3.55
C VAL A 219 2.85 14.86 -4.96
N GLY A 220 2.99 13.98 -5.95
CA GLY A 220 3.33 14.36 -7.32
C GLY A 220 2.14 14.58 -8.26
N GLN A 221 0.92 14.20 -7.85
CA GLN A 221 -0.26 14.23 -8.74
C GLN A 221 -1.45 15.00 -8.11
N LEU A 222 -1.18 15.92 -7.20
CA LEU A 222 -2.23 16.79 -6.65
C LEU A 222 -2.79 17.72 -7.74
N PRO A 223 -4.11 17.92 -7.83
CA PRO A 223 -4.73 18.94 -8.66
C PRO A 223 -4.19 20.34 -8.37
N GLU A 224 -4.22 21.22 -9.34
CA GLU A 224 -3.72 22.59 -9.20
C GLU A 224 -4.36 23.33 -8.01
N LYS A 225 -5.67 23.17 -7.85
CA LYS A 225 -6.41 23.78 -6.73
C LYS A 225 -5.88 23.30 -5.36
N ALA A 226 -5.58 22.00 -5.23
CA ALA A 226 -5.02 21.46 -3.98
C ALA A 226 -3.58 21.95 -3.74
N ARG A 227 -2.75 22.03 -4.82
CA ARG A 227 -1.41 22.61 -4.72
C ARG A 227 -1.45 24.07 -4.27
N LYS A 228 -2.40 24.85 -4.82
CA LYS A 228 -2.58 26.25 -4.45
C LYS A 228 -2.99 26.39 -2.99
N ILE A 229 -3.90 25.56 -2.48
CA ILE A 229 -4.30 25.57 -1.07
C ILE A 229 -3.09 25.35 -0.15
N ILE A 230 -2.19 24.41 -0.50
CA ILE A 230 -0.94 24.17 0.24
C ILE A 230 0.00 25.37 0.15
N ALA A 231 0.21 25.91 -1.06
CA ALA A 231 1.13 27.01 -1.29
C ALA A 231 0.71 28.34 -0.63
N ASP A 232 -0.60 28.58 -0.55
CA ASP A 232 -1.15 29.80 0.05
C ASP A 232 -1.27 29.70 1.60
N TYR A 233 -1.04 28.51 2.17
CA TYR A 233 -1.11 28.34 3.62
C TYR A 233 0.10 28.93 4.31
N PRO A 234 -0.06 29.65 5.44
CA PRO A 234 1.05 30.35 6.10
C PRO A 234 2.20 29.45 6.52
N VAL A 235 1.91 28.20 6.94
CA VAL A 235 2.95 27.23 7.30
C VAL A 235 3.34 26.45 6.07
N GLN A 236 4.57 26.67 5.61
CA GLN A 236 5.09 26.02 4.41
C GLN A 236 5.55 24.61 4.70
N ARG A 237 4.86 23.63 4.14
CA ARG A 237 5.20 22.19 4.21
C ARG A 237 5.04 21.54 2.84
N THR A 238 5.83 20.52 2.57
CA THR A 238 5.64 19.70 1.36
C THR A 238 4.34 18.91 1.44
N PRO A 239 3.78 18.49 0.30
CA PRO A 239 2.64 17.58 0.29
C PRO A 239 2.90 16.26 1.04
N ALA A 240 4.14 15.74 1.02
CA ALA A 240 4.54 14.57 1.78
C ALA A 240 4.45 14.83 3.28
N GLU A 241 4.96 15.99 3.73
CA GLU A 241 4.91 16.39 5.14
C GLU A 241 3.48 16.54 5.64
N TRP A 242 2.58 17.16 4.88
CA TRP A 242 1.16 17.22 5.21
C TRP A 242 0.56 15.82 5.41
N GLY A 243 0.81 14.89 4.46
CA GLY A 243 0.27 13.54 4.55
C GLY A 243 0.81 12.73 5.74
N LEU A 244 2.10 12.81 6.01
CA LEU A 244 2.75 12.05 7.08
C LEU A 244 2.41 12.60 8.47
N ARG A 245 2.40 13.92 8.66
CA ARG A 245 2.00 14.56 9.93
C ARG A 245 0.57 14.21 10.30
N TRP A 246 -0.36 14.16 9.33
CA TRP A 246 -1.75 13.75 9.58
C TRP A 246 -1.85 12.34 10.18
N LEU A 247 -0.99 11.41 9.75
CA LEU A 247 -0.95 10.07 10.30
C LEU A 247 -0.31 10.03 11.68
N TRP A 248 0.82 10.71 11.88
CA TRP A 248 1.53 10.68 13.16
C TRP A 248 0.85 11.49 14.27
N ASP A 249 -0.07 12.40 13.91
CA ASP A 249 -0.95 13.09 14.88
C ASP A 249 -1.88 12.14 15.65
N GLN A 250 -2.10 10.93 15.11
CA GLN A 250 -3.03 9.95 15.64
C GLN A 250 -2.29 8.94 16.54
N LYS A 251 -2.74 8.80 17.79
CA LYS A 251 -2.18 7.84 18.77
C LYS A 251 -2.42 6.38 18.37
N GLU A 252 -3.43 6.14 17.55
CA GLU A 252 -3.85 4.81 17.06
C GLU A 252 -2.86 4.24 16.04
N VAL A 253 -2.06 5.07 15.39
CA VAL A 253 -1.10 4.67 14.35
C VAL A 253 0.23 4.32 14.99
N THR A 254 0.72 3.10 14.80
CA THR A 254 1.99 2.64 15.37
C THR A 254 3.18 2.91 14.43
N VAL A 255 3.11 2.44 13.20
CA VAL A 255 4.16 2.64 12.18
C VAL A 255 3.54 3.12 10.89
N VAL A 256 4.19 4.06 10.22
CA VAL A 256 3.82 4.52 8.87
C VAL A 256 4.89 4.05 7.88
N LEU A 257 4.49 3.24 6.90
CA LEU A 257 5.40 2.70 5.89
C LEU A 257 5.60 3.69 4.74
N SER A 258 6.82 4.08 4.48
CA SER A 258 7.16 4.89 3.30
C SER A 258 8.16 4.17 2.39
N GLY A 259 7.90 4.18 1.09
CA GLY A 259 8.82 3.69 0.06
C GLY A 259 9.77 4.81 -0.37
N MET A 260 10.92 4.88 0.27
CA MET A 260 11.91 5.93 0.05
C MET A 260 12.94 5.49 -0.99
N GLY A 261 12.78 5.95 -2.22
CA GLY A 261 13.63 5.56 -3.36
C GLY A 261 14.76 6.54 -3.69
N SER A 262 14.99 7.56 -2.86
CA SER A 262 16.08 8.54 -3.01
C SER A 262 16.49 9.12 -1.67
N ASP A 263 17.71 9.67 -1.61
CA ASP A 263 18.23 10.37 -0.43
C ASP A 263 17.29 11.48 0.04
N PHE A 264 16.79 12.30 -0.87
CA PHE A 264 15.84 13.36 -0.56
C PHE A 264 14.59 12.83 0.17
N MET A 265 13.99 11.74 -0.33
CA MET A 265 12.81 11.15 0.31
C MET A 265 13.13 10.59 1.70
N LEU A 266 14.29 9.96 1.86
CA LEU A 266 14.72 9.42 3.14
C LEU A 266 14.96 10.54 4.16
N GLU A 267 15.72 11.55 3.81
CA GLU A 267 16.05 12.71 4.67
C GLU A 267 14.78 13.48 5.08
N GLU A 268 13.92 13.78 4.11
CA GLU A 268 12.66 14.47 4.36
C GLU A 268 11.78 13.69 5.33
N ASN A 269 11.56 12.39 5.08
CA ASN A 269 10.70 11.57 5.92
C ASN A 269 11.28 11.36 7.33
N LEU A 270 12.59 11.22 7.46
CA LEU A 270 13.29 11.15 8.75
C LEU A 270 13.10 12.43 9.57
N ARG A 271 13.30 13.60 8.96
CA ARG A 271 13.06 14.90 9.61
C ARG A 271 11.60 15.01 10.08
N ILE A 272 10.64 14.72 9.20
CA ILE A 272 9.22 14.82 9.54
C ILE A 272 8.87 13.87 10.68
N ALA A 273 9.38 12.64 10.67
CA ALA A 273 9.15 11.65 11.73
C ALA A 273 9.70 12.12 13.09
N ALA A 274 10.88 12.72 13.09
CA ALA A 274 11.50 13.24 14.31
C ALA A 274 10.74 14.44 14.91
N GLU A 275 10.14 15.27 14.06
CA GLU A 275 9.42 16.49 14.47
C GLU A 275 7.94 16.25 14.80
N SER A 276 7.35 15.12 14.38
CA SER A 276 5.91 14.87 14.55
C SER A 276 5.59 14.32 15.94
N GLU A 277 4.48 14.80 16.53
CA GLU A 277 3.94 14.31 17.81
C GLU A 277 2.44 14.03 17.66
N VAL A 278 1.88 13.28 18.62
CA VAL A 278 0.44 13.03 18.71
C VAL A 278 -0.29 14.29 19.16
N GLY A 279 -1.41 14.60 18.48
CA GLY A 279 -2.29 15.70 18.85
C GLY A 279 -1.73 17.10 18.58
N GLN A 280 -0.74 17.22 17.68
CA GLN A 280 -0.11 18.52 17.36
C GLN A 280 -0.82 19.31 16.26
N ILE A 281 -1.73 18.68 15.50
CA ILE A 281 -2.44 19.37 14.40
C ILE A 281 -3.48 20.32 15.00
N PRO A 282 -3.31 21.65 14.86
CA PRO A 282 -4.29 22.63 15.36
C PRO A 282 -5.59 22.60 14.55
N ALA A 283 -6.63 23.23 15.06
CA ALA A 283 -7.95 23.23 14.42
C ALA A 283 -7.93 23.80 13.00
N GLU A 284 -7.16 24.85 12.79
CA GLU A 284 -7.01 25.53 11.50
C GLU A 284 -6.39 24.62 10.43
N GLU A 285 -5.45 23.74 10.82
CA GLU A 285 -4.86 22.76 9.91
C GLU A 285 -5.84 21.61 9.61
N ARG A 286 -6.74 21.27 10.53
CA ARG A 286 -7.81 20.28 10.24
C ARG A 286 -8.76 20.79 9.15
N ASP A 287 -9.09 22.08 9.18
CA ASP A 287 -9.88 22.72 8.12
C ASP A 287 -9.14 22.69 6.77
N LEU A 288 -7.81 22.86 6.77
CA LEU A 288 -6.99 22.73 5.57
C LEU A 288 -7.12 21.32 4.96
N TYR A 289 -7.02 20.25 5.76
CA TYR A 289 -7.21 18.88 5.25
C TYR A 289 -8.60 18.70 4.63
N ALA A 290 -9.66 19.23 5.25
CA ALA A 290 -10.99 19.18 4.68
C ALA A 290 -11.10 19.93 3.35
N GLN A 291 -10.38 21.05 3.18
CA GLN A 291 -10.29 21.77 1.91
C GLN A 291 -9.50 20.99 0.87
N LEU A 292 -8.37 20.37 1.24
CA LEU A 292 -7.56 19.52 0.36
C LEU A 292 -8.38 18.33 -0.16
N VAL A 293 -9.07 17.61 0.72
CA VAL A 293 -9.95 16.49 0.35
C VAL A 293 -11.02 16.92 -0.65
N ARG A 294 -11.68 18.07 -0.41
CA ARG A 294 -12.66 18.61 -1.37
C ARG A 294 -12.04 18.96 -2.71
N ALA A 295 -10.90 19.65 -2.71
CA ALA A 295 -10.20 20.04 -3.93
C ALA A 295 -9.68 18.85 -4.75
N ILE A 296 -9.19 17.80 -4.07
CA ILE A 296 -8.73 16.58 -4.74
C ILE A 296 -9.92 15.82 -5.35
N ASN A 297 -11.05 15.77 -4.64
CA ASN A 297 -12.23 15.03 -5.09
C ASN A 297 -13.12 15.81 -6.08
N GLU A 298 -12.90 17.10 -6.29
CA GLU A 298 -13.73 17.94 -7.15
C GLU A 298 -13.86 17.42 -8.59
N ASN A 299 -12.78 16.85 -9.14
CA ASN A 299 -12.72 16.32 -10.50
C ASN A 299 -12.65 14.78 -10.58
N VAL A 300 -12.73 14.09 -9.43
CA VAL A 300 -12.78 12.63 -9.40
C VAL A 300 -14.20 12.17 -9.67
N LYS A 301 -14.41 11.58 -10.84
CA LYS A 301 -15.72 11.05 -11.25
C LYS A 301 -16.04 9.72 -10.58
N VAL A 302 -15.02 8.87 -10.42
CA VAL A 302 -15.16 7.55 -9.82
C VAL A 302 -14.14 7.39 -8.70
N GLY A 303 -14.58 7.19 -7.47
CA GLY A 303 -13.76 7.07 -6.26
C GLY A 303 -12.98 5.74 -6.17
N CYS A 304 -12.44 5.26 -7.30
CA CYS A 304 -11.70 4.01 -7.38
C CYS A 304 -10.29 4.16 -6.78
N THR A 305 -9.95 3.31 -5.78
CA THR A 305 -8.62 3.26 -5.16
C THR A 305 -7.66 2.30 -5.86
N ALA A 306 -8.09 1.67 -6.96
CA ALA A 306 -7.32 0.66 -7.71
C ALA A 306 -6.89 -0.55 -6.85
N CYS A 307 -7.66 -0.91 -5.83
CA CYS A 307 -7.36 -2.05 -4.95
C CYS A 307 -7.38 -3.41 -5.65
N GLY A 308 -8.06 -3.54 -6.81
CA GLY A 308 -8.07 -4.74 -7.64
C GLY A 308 -9.11 -5.81 -7.25
N TYR A 309 -9.93 -5.62 -6.21
CA TYR A 309 -10.92 -6.64 -5.78
C TYR A 309 -12.04 -6.94 -6.79
N CYS A 310 -12.25 -6.02 -7.72
CA CYS A 310 -13.14 -6.26 -8.86
C CYS A 310 -12.53 -7.18 -9.94
N GLN A 311 -11.28 -7.61 -9.74
CA GLN A 311 -10.56 -8.51 -10.66
C GLN A 311 -10.42 -9.93 -10.06
N PRO A 312 -10.38 -10.99 -10.91
CA PRO A 312 -10.56 -10.92 -12.37
C PRO A 312 -12.02 -10.71 -12.78
N CYS A 313 -12.23 -9.76 -13.70
CA CYS A 313 -13.55 -9.63 -14.33
C CYS A 313 -13.80 -10.83 -15.25
N PRO A 314 -14.98 -11.51 -15.20
CA PRO A 314 -15.28 -12.65 -16.09
C PRO A 314 -15.18 -12.30 -17.58
N MET A 315 -15.41 -11.04 -17.93
CA MET A 315 -15.32 -10.55 -19.31
C MET A 315 -13.98 -9.84 -19.61
N GLY A 316 -13.01 -9.96 -18.70
CA GLY A 316 -11.68 -9.41 -18.86
C GLY A 316 -11.59 -7.87 -18.82
N VAL A 317 -12.61 -7.17 -18.29
CA VAL A 317 -12.54 -5.68 -18.20
C VAL A 317 -11.48 -5.28 -17.19
N ASP A 318 -10.55 -4.43 -17.59
CA ASP A 318 -9.61 -3.77 -16.68
C ASP A 318 -10.30 -2.58 -16.00
N ILE A 319 -11.10 -2.89 -14.97
CA ILE A 319 -11.94 -1.93 -14.26
C ILE A 319 -11.10 -0.81 -13.61
N PRO A 320 -10.02 -1.11 -12.84
CA PRO A 320 -9.21 -0.07 -12.22
C PRO A 320 -8.50 0.83 -13.24
N GLY A 321 -7.95 0.23 -14.30
CA GLY A 321 -7.30 0.99 -15.39
C GLY A 321 -8.28 1.88 -16.14
N ALA A 322 -9.48 1.38 -16.40
CA ALA A 322 -10.54 2.14 -17.05
C ALA A 322 -10.98 3.35 -16.22
N PHE A 323 -11.16 3.17 -14.91
CA PHE A 323 -11.54 4.26 -14.00
C PHE A 323 -10.39 5.26 -13.79
N ALA A 324 -9.15 4.81 -13.72
CA ALA A 324 -8.00 5.72 -13.64
C ALA A 324 -7.91 6.64 -14.86
N ALA A 325 -8.06 6.08 -16.06
CA ALA A 325 -8.06 6.87 -17.29
C ALA A 325 -9.27 7.82 -17.37
N TYR A 326 -10.45 7.38 -16.94
CA TYR A 326 -11.66 8.19 -16.91
C TYR A 326 -11.55 9.37 -15.94
N ASN A 327 -11.02 9.15 -14.74
CA ASN A 327 -10.76 10.21 -13.78
C ASN A 327 -9.76 11.22 -14.33
N ARG A 328 -8.70 10.74 -14.98
CA ARG A 328 -7.70 11.61 -15.62
C ARG A 328 -8.28 12.45 -16.75
N TRP A 329 -9.21 11.89 -17.53
CA TRP A 329 -9.92 12.62 -18.58
C TRP A 329 -10.69 13.83 -18.03
N HIS A 330 -11.26 13.72 -16.84
CA HIS A 330 -12.04 14.78 -16.23
C HIS A 330 -11.21 15.74 -15.35
N GLY A 331 -10.11 15.27 -14.78
CA GLY A 331 -9.31 16.05 -13.82
C GLY A 331 -8.01 16.63 -14.35
N GLU A 332 -7.49 16.12 -15.50
CA GLU A 332 -6.15 16.48 -15.95
C GLU A 332 -6.09 16.74 -17.46
N ASP A 333 -5.54 15.79 -18.22
CA ASP A 333 -5.22 15.88 -19.65
C ASP A 333 -5.95 14.80 -20.46
N LYS A 334 -6.87 15.23 -21.32
CA LYS A 334 -7.69 14.34 -22.15
C LYS A 334 -6.85 13.48 -23.11
N LYS A 335 -5.77 14.04 -23.69
CA LYS A 335 -4.91 13.30 -24.63
C LYS A 335 -4.16 12.17 -23.92
N ASN A 336 -3.54 12.46 -22.78
CA ASN A 336 -2.83 11.45 -22.00
C ASN A 336 -3.81 10.44 -21.38
N ALA A 337 -4.97 10.87 -20.90
CA ALA A 337 -6.03 9.99 -20.42
C ALA A 337 -6.49 8.99 -21.48
N PHE A 338 -6.71 9.45 -22.70
CA PHE A 338 -7.07 8.57 -23.81
C PHE A 338 -5.95 7.58 -24.17
N MET A 339 -4.69 8.03 -24.18
CA MET A 339 -3.55 7.14 -24.39
C MET A 339 -3.40 6.09 -23.28
N ASP A 340 -3.63 6.47 -22.03
CA ASP A 340 -3.61 5.53 -20.91
C ASP A 340 -4.74 4.51 -21.01
N TYR A 341 -5.93 4.95 -21.44
CA TYR A 341 -7.04 4.03 -21.73
C TYR A 341 -6.69 3.03 -22.82
N LEU A 342 -6.08 3.48 -23.91
CA LEU A 342 -5.61 2.59 -24.99
C LEU A 342 -4.57 1.59 -24.48
N LYS A 343 -3.60 2.01 -23.66
CA LYS A 343 -2.57 1.14 -23.08
C LYS A 343 -3.17 0.05 -22.19
N CYS A 344 -4.12 0.41 -21.33
CA CYS A 344 -4.72 -0.55 -20.42
C CYS A 344 -5.77 -1.44 -21.07
N THR A 345 -6.37 -1.04 -22.21
CA THR A 345 -7.50 -1.77 -22.80
C THR A 345 -7.24 -2.39 -24.16
N THR A 346 -6.32 -1.82 -24.97
CA THR A 346 -6.22 -2.13 -26.41
C THR A 346 -4.89 -2.76 -26.81
N PHE A 347 -3.77 -2.26 -26.26
CA PHE A 347 -2.44 -2.78 -26.60
C PHE A 347 -2.09 -4.05 -25.82
N ARG A 348 -2.92 -5.08 -26.01
CA ARG A 348 -2.76 -6.42 -25.41
C ARG A 348 -3.54 -7.47 -26.22
N LYS A 349 -3.20 -8.73 -26.06
CA LYS A 349 -3.79 -9.85 -26.82
C LYS A 349 -5.31 -9.84 -26.82
N ASN A 350 -5.93 -9.65 -25.66
CA ASN A 350 -7.39 -9.56 -25.52
C ASN A 350 -7.75 -8.16 -25.02
N SER A 351 -8.62 -7.45 -25.76
CA SER A 351 -9.10 -6.14 -25.32
C SER A 351 -9.83 -6.22 -23.98
N THR A 352 -9.51 -5.27 -23.09
CA THR A 352 -10.07 -5.22 -21.73
C THR A 352 -10.89 -3.95 -21.47
N GLY A 353 -11.43 -3.35 -22.54
CA GLY A 353 -12.20 -2.11 -22.46
C GLY A 353 -13.53 -2.23 -21.72
N ALA A 354 -14.05 -1.07 -21.31
CA ALA A 354 -15.31 -0.96 -20.57
C ALA A 354 -16.50 -1.54 -21.34
N GLY A 355 -16.49 -1.46 -22.67
CA GLY A 355 -17.52 -2.02 -23.55
C GLY A 355 -17.66 -3.55 -23.49
N ASN A 356 -16.71 -4.26 -22.91
CA ASN A 356 -16.82 -5.70 -22.67
C ASN A 356 -17.74 -6.05 -21.48
N CYS A 357 -18.17 -5.05 -20.68
CA CYS A 357 -18.98 -5.30 -19.49
C CYS A 357 -20.40 -5.79 -19.85
N ILE A 358 -20.75 -6.97 -19.36
CA ILE A 358 -22.10 -7.59 -19.54
C ILE A 358 -23.07 -7.26 -18.41
N GLY A 359 -22.69 -6.45 -17.42
CA GLY A 359 -23.55 -6.04 -16.34
C GLY A 359 -23.83 -7.11 -15.27
N CYS A 360 -22.97 -8.13 -15.11
CA CYS A 360 -23.21 -9.24 -14.18
C CYS A 360 -23.15 -8.87 -12.68
N GLY A 361 -22.59 -7.71 -12.31
CA GLY A 361 -22.56 -7.18 -10.94
C GLY A 361 -21.59 -7.87 -9.96
N LYS A 362 -20.80 -8.86 -10.40
CA LYS A 362 -19.85 -9.55 -9.50
C LYS A 362 -18.83 -8.60 -8.89
N CYS A 363 -18.31 -7.65 -9.68
CA CYS A 363 -17.33 -6.65 -9.25
C CYS A 363 -17.82 -5.73 -8.13
N GLU A 364 -19.11 -5.37 -8.13
CA GLU A 364 -19.70 -4.48 -7.13
C GLU A 364 -19.80 -5.14 -5.75
N LYS A 365 -20.00 -6.47 -5.69
CA LYS A 365 -20.05 -7.22 -4.44
C LYS A 365 -18.70 -7.21 -3.69
N HIS A 366 -17.62 -7.03 -4.41
CA HIS A 366 -16.25 -7.01 -3.87
C HIS A 366 -15.63 -5.62 -3.81
N CYS A 367 -16.38 -4.57 -4.16
CA CYS A 367 -15.85 -3.21 -4.16
C CYS A 367 -15.90 -2.59 -2.77
N PRO A 368 -14.76 -2.37 -2.08
CA PRO A 368 -14.75 -1.78 -0.75
C PRO A 368 -15.18 -0.31 -0.74
N GLN A 369 -15.18 0.34 -1.93
CA GLN A 369 -15.62 1.72 -2.11
C GLN A 369 -17.11 1.83 -2.47
N ASN A 370 -17.85 0.72 -2.51
CA ASN A 370 -19.26 0.68 -2.90
C ASN A 370 -19.59 1.40 -4.22
N ILE A 371 -18.66 1.35 -5.18
CA ILE A 371 -18.83 2.00 -6.49
C ILE A 371 -19.88 1.23 -7.29
N SER A 372 -20.82 1.96 -7.91
CA SER A 372 -21.75 1.41 -8.90
C SER A 372 -21.02 1.12 -10.23
N ILE A 373 -20.11 0.11 -10.19
CA ILE A 373 -19.14 -0.17 -11.25
C ILE A 373 -19.79 -0.32 -12.62
N ARG A 374 -20.93 -1.01 -12.70
CA ARG A 374 -21.65 -1.22 -13.97
C ARG A 374 -22.13 0.08 -14.59
N GLN A 375 -22.60 1.01 -13.77
CA GLN A 375 -23.07 2.31 -14.21
C GLN A 375 -21.88 3.15 -14.66
N GLU A 376 -20.83 3.21 -13.84
CA GLU A 376 -19.63 3.98 -14.14
C GLU A 376 -18.90 3.47 -15.40
N LEU A 377 -18.85 2.15 -15.63
CA LEU A 377 -18.27 1.60 -16.86
C LEU A 377 -19.04 1.99 -18.12
N LYS A 378 -20.36 2.22 -18.05
CA LYS A 378 -21.13 2.77 -19.18
C LYS A 378 -20.72 4.20 -19.50
N GLU A 379 -20.48 5.02 -18.48
CA GLU A 379 -20.00 6.39 -18.67
C GLU A 379 -18.56 6.41 -19.20
N VAL A 380 -17.69 5.52 -18.72
CA VAL A 380 -16.34 5.32 -19.28
C VAL A 380 -16.43 4.96 -20.77
N GLN A 381 -17.25 3.98 -21.12
CA GLN A 381 -17.45 3.54 -22.50
C GLN A 381 -17.91 4.69 -23.39
N LYS A 382 -18.92 5.45 -22.95
CA LYS A 382 -19.47 6.59 -23.68
C LYS A 382 -18.42 7.68 -23.91
N THR A 383 -17.54 7.90 -22.92
CA THR A 383 -16.56 8.99 -22.94
C THR A 383 -15.29 8.61 -23.72
N LEU A 384 -14.76 7.41 -23.51
CA LEU A 384 -13.44 7.00 -23.99
C LEU A 384 -13.51 6.05 -25.21
N GLU A 385 -14.58 5.25 -25.37
CA GLU A 385 -14.72 4.33 -26.51
C GLU A 385 -15.42 5.00 -27.72
N THR A 386 -14.86 6.14 -28.11
CA THR A 386 -15.27 6.94 -29.25
C THR A 386 -15.08 6.19 -30.59
N PRO A 387 -15.61 6.70 -31.73
CA PRO A 387 -15.30 6.14 -33.04
C PRO A 387 -13.80 6.00 -33.32
N LEU A 388 -12.99 6.98 -32.89
CA LEU A 388 -11.52 6.91 -32.98
C LEU A 388 -10.94 5.74 -32.22
N TYR A 389 -11.38 5.51 -30.99
CA TYR A 389 -10.99 4.33 -30.19
C TYR A 389 -11.28 3.03 -30.94
N ARG A 390 -12.48 2.91 -31.54
CA ARG A 390 -12.90 1.70 -32.26
C ARG A 390 -12.03 1.42 -33.49
N VAL A 391 -11.63 2.48 -34.19
CA VAL A 391 -10.70 2.38 -35.34
C VAL A 391 -9.33 1.91 -34.88
N ILE A 392 -8.78 2.52 -33.83
CA ILE A 392 -7.48 2.14 -33.26
C ILE A 392 -7.54 0.69 -32.74
N LYS A 393 -8.60 0.31 -32.02
CA LYS A 393 -8.81 -1.07 -31.53
C LYS A 393 -8.80 -2.11 -32.66
N LYS A 394 -9.44 -1.82 -33.79
CA LYS A 394 -9.41 -2.70 -34.96
C LYS A 394 -8.02 -2.79 -35.60
N GLY A 395 -7.31 -1.65 -35.71
CA GLY A 395 -5.95 -1.60 -36.25
C GLY A 395 -4.89 -2.24 -35.36
N ALA A 396 -5.02 -2.13 -34.05
CA ALA A 396 -4.05 -2.67 -33.10
C ALA A 396 -3.88 -4.19 -33.21
N GLY A 397 -4.95 -4.93 -33.51
CA GLY A 397 -4.88 -6.38 -33.74
C GLY A 397 -4.06 -6.80 -34.98
N TRP A 398 -3.70 -5.86 -35.87
CA TRP A 398 -2.88 -6.11 -37.06
C TRP A 398 -1.39 -5.83 -36.82
N PHE A 399 -1.06 -4.98 -35.85
CA PHE A 399 0.31 -4.47 -35.63
C PHE A 399 0.96 -4.93 -34.35
N VAL A 400 0.20 -5.54 -33.44
CA VAL A 400 0.73 -5.96 -32.13
C VAL A 400 0.65 -7.49 -32.04
N HIS A 401 1.76 -8.13 -32.32
CA HIS A 401 1.94 -9.55 -32.02
C HIS A 401 2.38 -9.66 -30.55
N PHE A 402 1.49 -10.09 -29.67
CA PHE A 402 1.77 -10.46 -28.29
C PHE A 402 1.96 -11.98 -28.16
#